data_cdb601059d5e135bd559676696c198ce
#
_entry.id   cdb601059d5e135bd559676696c198ce
#
_cell.length_a   1.000
_cell.length_b   1.000
_cell.length_c   1.000
_cell.angle_alpha   90.00
_cell.angle_beta   90.00
_cell.angle_gamma   90.00
#
_symmetry.space_group_name_H-M   'P 1'
#
loop_
_entity.id
_entity.type
_entity.pdbx_description
1 polymer ?
#
loop_
_entity_poly.entity_id
_entity_poly.type
_entity_poly.pdbx_seq_one_letter_code
_entity_poly.pdbx_strand_id
1 'polypeptide(L)'
;MCFSFFINKKQNKGESFVKKGKIIVVEGACDGIGKSTQYALLEKALIERGEEVVKHHFPSYDTHQGRAVEKYLAGEFGDIKQLSPYFINGIYAHDRAITWYESLKKEYEAGKTILLDRYTTSSLLYQASVIENVDERKKFVDYVCDFEYKKLGIKEPDMVVFLTAPFDLVTDMRKKRKNNDGLENDLHERDMEFMKNVYNNANFIAKYLNWVIIDCADKDEIKSIEEIQKVILEKVEKLL
;
A
#
# COMPACT_ATOMS: atom_id res chain seq x y z
N MET A 1 -42.10 14.27 55.86
CA MET A 1 -41.06 15.07 55.24
C MET A 1 -40.77 14.46 53.86
N CYS A 2 -41.33 15.07 52.80
CA CYS A 2 -41.15 14.66 51.44
C CYS A 2 -39.86 15.31 50.90
N PHE A 3 -38.89 14.49 50.46
CA PHE A 3 -37.79 14.94 49.66
C PHE A 3 -38.08 14.67 48.18
N SER A 4 -38.29 15.76 47.45
CA SER A 4 -38.49 15.79 46.01
C SER A 4 -37.15 15.64 45.33
N PHE A 5 -36.93 14.56 44.57
CA PHE A 5 -35.77 14.36 43.72
C PHE A 5 -35.99 15.10 42.40
N PHE A 6 -35.30 16.20 42.20
CA PHE A 6 -35.14 16.86 40.89
C PHE A 6 -34.24 15.98 39.99
N ILE A 7 -34.84 15.30 39.04
CA ILE A 7 -34.10 14.63 37.98
C ILE A 7 -33.66 15.70 36.95
N ASN A 8 -32.40 16.08 37.00
CA ASN A 8 -31.78 16.91 35.99
C ASN A 8 -31.60 16.07 34.71
N LYS A 9 -32.48 16.25 33.73
CA LYS A 9 -32.27 15.78 32.37
C LYS A 9 -31.09 16.54 31.80
N LYS A 10 -29.87 15.95 31.84
CA LYS A 10 -28.76 16.35 30.96
C LYS A 10 -29.21 16.05 29.53
N GLN A 11 -29.47 17.10 28.77
CA GLN A 11 -29.57 17.04 27.32
C GLN A 11 -28.27 16.46 26.77
N ASN A 12 -28.31 15.26 26.20
CA ASN A 12 -27.29 14.75 25.34
C ASN A 12 -27.15 15.74 24.16
N LYS A 13 -26.15 16.58 24.20
CA LYS A 13 -25.65 17.29 23.02
C LYS A 13 -25.24 16.22 22.02
N GLY A 14 -25.86 16.25 20.82
CA GLY A 14 -25.62 15.28 19.76
C GLY A 14 -24.13 15.05 19.56
N GLU A 15 -23.72 13.80 19.68
CA GLU A 15 -22.44 13.34 19.14
C GLU A 15 -22.53 13.54 17.63
N SER A 16 -21.83 14.55 17.14
CA SER A 16 -21.57 14.66 15.71
C SER A 16 -20.86 13.37 15.30
N PHE A 17 -21.46 12.59 14.43
CA PHE A 17 -20.79 11.46 13.79
C PHE A 17 -19.58 12.03 13.04
N VAL A 18 -18.42 12.01 13.66
CA VAL A 18 -17.17 12.34 12.99
C VAL A 18 -16.92 11.23 11.98
N LYS A 19 -17.00 11.55 10.69
CA LYS A 19 -16.65 10.62 9.60
C LYS A 19 -15.24 10.10 9.91
N LYS A 20 -15.10 8.79 10.07
CA LYS A 20 -13.76 8.18 10.19
C LYS A 20 -13.06 8.25 8.85
N GLY A 21 -11.80 8.64 8.86
CA GLY A 21 -10.95 8.57 7.67
C GLY A 21 -10.89 7.16 7.08
N LYS A 22 -10.48 7.07 5.84
CA LYS A 22 -10.25 5.80 5.13
C LYS A 22 -8.83 5.73 4.63
N ILE A 23 -8.25 4.53 4.62
CA ILE A 23 -6.95 4.28 4.00
C ILE A 23 -7.13 3.34 2.83
N ILE A 24 -6.80 3.83 1.64
CA ILE A 24 -6.81 3.06 0.40
C ILE A 24 -5.36 2.96 -0.09
N VAL A 25 -4.87 1.75 -0.26
CA VAL A 25 -3.53 1.48 -0.81
C VAL A 25 -3.68 1.00 -2.24
N VAL A 26 -2.88 1.56 -3.14
CA VAL A 26 -2.72 1.03 -4.50
C VAL A 26 -1.40 0.28 -4.57
N GLU A 27 -1.49 -1.00 -4.91
CA GLU A 27 -0.35 -1.91 -4.99
C GLU A 27 -0.35 -2.65 -6.32
N GLY A 28 0.78 -3.20 -6.73
CA GLY A 28 0.90 -3.94 -7.99
C GLY A 28 1.74 -5.19 -7.84
N ALA A 29 1.40 -6.22 -8.62
CA ALA A 29 2.13 -7.48 -8.62
C ALA A 29 3.60 -7.32 -9.02
N CYS A 30 3.90 -6.31 -9.83
CA CYS A 30 5.25 -5.93 -10.22
C CYS A 30 5.25 -4.49 -10.77
N ASP A 31 6.44 -3.93 -10.91
CA ASP A 31 6.61 -2.61 -11.49
C ASP A 31 6.29 -2.61 -13.00
N GLY A 32 5.69 -1.53 -13.48
CA GLY A 32 5.28 -1.38 -14.88
C GLY A 32 3.82 -1.73 -15.18
N ILE A 33 3.06 -2.29 -14.23
CA ILE A 33 1.64 -2.67 -14.39
C ILE A 33 0.67 -1.48 -14.58
N GLY A 34 1.15 -0.24 -14.51
CA GLY A 34 0.30 0.95 -14.62
C GLY A 34 -0.16 1.52 -13.27
N LYS A 35 0.41 1.07 -12.14
CA LYS A 35 0.05 1.50 -10.79
C LYS A 35 -0.01 3.02 -10.64
N SER A 36 1.04 3.75 -11.01
CA SER A 36 1.10 5.21 -10.87
C SER A 36 0.03 5.93 -11.69
N THR A 37 -0.31 5.42 -12.87
CA THR A 37 -1.39 5.96 -13.71
C THR A 37 -2.74 5.79 -13.03
N GLN A 38 -3.04 4.59 -12.55
CA GLN A 38 -4.30 4.29 -11.87
C GLN A 38 -4.43 5.02 -10.53
N TYR A 39 -3.31 5.18 -9.80
CA TYR A 39 -3.25 5.97 -8.58
C TYR A 39 -3.63 7.43 -8.82
N ALA A 40 -3.04 8.08 -9.84
CA ALA A 40 -3.34 9.47 -10.18
C ALA A 40 -4.79 9.66 -10.66
N LEU A 41 -5.31 8.72 -11.44
CA LEU A 41 -6.71 8.75 -11.89
C LEU A 41 -7.69 8.53 -10.73
N LEU A 42 -7.36 7.65 -9.80
CA LEU A 42 -8.17 7.42 -8.61
C LEU A 42 -8.22 8.67 -7.71
N GLU A 43 -7.07 9.32 -7.46
CA GLU A 43 -7.02 10.60 -6.74
C GLU A 43 -7.98 11.61 -7.36
N LYS A 44 -7.84 11.85 -8.68
CA LYS A 44 -8.67 12.82 -9.41
C LYS A 44 -10.16 12.49 -9.28
N ALA A 45 -10.52 11.24 -9.49
CA ALA A 45 -11.91 10.80 -9.43
C ALA A 45 -12.52 10.92 -8.02
N LEU A 46 -11.75 10.69 -6.96
CA LEU A 46 -12.20 10.88 -5.58
C LEU A 46 -12.43 12.35 -5.26
N ILE A 47 -11.53 13.23 -5.68
CA ILE A 47 -11.67 14.69 -5.51
C ILE A 47 -12.89 15.21 -6.26
N GLU A 48 -13.12 14.78 -7.51
CA GLU A 48 -14.30 15.14 -8.30
C GLU A 48 -15.61 14.71 -7.65
N ARG A 49 -15.60 13.69 -6.79
CA ARG A 49 -16.75 13.24 -5.98
C ARG A 49 -16.88 13.95 -4.64
N GLY A 50 -16.01 14.91 -4.35
CA GLY A 50 -16.06 15.71 -3.13
C GLY A 50 -15.36 15.07 -1.92
N GLU A 51 -14.57 14.01 -2.12
CA GLU A 51 -13.74 13.45 -1.06
C GLU A 51 -12.53 14.35 -0.80
N GLU A 52 -12.22 14.57 0.50
CA GLU A 52 -10.96 15.18 0.90
C GLU A 52 -9.85 14.12 0.87
N VAL A 53 -9.00 14.18 -0.14
CA VAL A 53 -7.94 13.18 -0.37
C VAL A 53 -6.58 13.72 0.09
N VAL A 54 -5.89 12.93 0.90
CA VAL A 54 -4.48 13.13 1.24
C VAL A 54 -3.69 11.99 0.65
N LYS A 55 -2.73 12.31 -0.21
CA LYS A 55 -1.89 11.31 -0.86
C LYS A 55 -0.51 11.23 -0.24
N HIS A 56 0.04 10.03 -0.25
CA HIS A 56 1.42 9.78 0.11
C HIS A 56 2.00 8.60 -0.67
N HIS A 57 3.30 8.64 -0.91
CA HIS A 57 4.06 7.57 -1.52
C HIS A 57 5.11 7.05 -0.53
N PHE A 58 5.23 5.73 -0.39
CA PHE A 58 6.30 5.11 0.34
C PHE A 58 7.28 4.39 -0.60
N PRO A 59 8.61 4.47 -0.32
CA PRO A 59 9.26 5.16 0.81
C PRO A 59 9.18 6.69 0.68
N SER A 60 9.27 7.36 1.83
CA SER A 60 9.27 8.83 1.93
C SER A 60 10.64 9.39 1.58
N TYR A 61 11.04 9.31 0.30
CA TYR A 61 12.32 9.82 -0.19
C TYR A 61 12.53 11.30 0.20
N ASP A 62 13.80 11.71 0.30
CA ASP A 62 14.22 13.07 0.65
C ASP A 62 13.76 13.55 2.05
N THR A 63 13.40 12.61 2.92
CA THR A 63 13.02 12.87 4.31
C THR A 63 13.98 12.20 5.30
N HIS A 64 13.96 12.65 6.56
CA HIS A 64 14.83 12.04 7.58
C HIS A 64 14.45 10.58 7.88
N GLN A 65 13.17 10.23 7.82
CA GLN A 65 12.68 8.87 8.05
C GLN A 65 12.94 7.94 6.86
N GLY A 66 12.91 8.45 5.62
CA GLY A 66 13.16 7.69 4.39
C GLY A 66 14.65 7.42 4.13
N ARG A 67 15.56 8.16 4.80
CA ARG A 67 17.01 8.09 4.55
C ARG A 67 17.63 6.69 4.74
N ALA A 68 17.12 5.92 5.69
CA ALA A 68 17.60 4.55 5.89
C ALA A 68 17.20 3.64 4.73
N VAL A 69 16.02 3.87 4.12
CA VAL A 69 15.57 3.16 2.92
C VAL A 69 16.43 3.52 1.71
N GLU A 70 16.75 4.80 1.53
CA GLU A 70 17.64 5.26 0.45
C GLU A 70 19.00 4.57 0.53
N LYS A 71 19.61 4.51 1.72
CA LYS A 71 20.88 3.81 1.95
C LYS A 71 20.79 2.31 1.66
N TYR A 72 19.70 1.68 2.07
CA TYR A 72 19.46 0.27 1.75
C TYR A 72 19.38 0.04 0.23
N LEU A 73 18.62 0.86 -0.48
CA LEU A 73 18.49 0.77 -1.94
C LEU A 73 19.78 1.12 -2.69
N ALA A 74 20.63 1.96 -2.09
CA ALA A 74 21.98 2.26 -2.61
C ALA A 74 22.99 1.12 -2.34
N GLY A 75 22.62 0.08 -1.56
CA GLY A 75 23.49 -1.04 -1.21
C GLY A 75 24.49 -0.73 -0.09
N GLU A 76 24.32 0.37 0.66
CA GLU A 76 25.25 0.78 1.72
C GLU A 76 25.27 -0.19 2.92
N PHE A 77 24.26 -1.08 3.05
CA PHE A 77 24.23 -2.11 4.09
C PHE A 77 24.85 -3.46 3.66
N GLY A 78 25.50 -3.48 2.49
CA GLY A 78 26.17 -4.66 1.95
C GLY A 78 25.26 -5.53 1.06
N ASP A 79 25.58 -6.82 0.98
CA ASP A 79 24.86 -7.74 0.10
C ASP A 79 23.43 -7.98 0.61
N ILE A 80 22.48 -7.58 -0.19
CA ILE A 80 21.04 -7.68 0.10
C ILE A 80 20.59 -9.13 0.40
N LYS A 81 21.26 -10.13 -0.20
CA LYS A 81 20.95 -11.54 -0.01
C LYS A 81 21.36 -12.06 1.40
N GLN A 82 22.22 -11.30 2.10
CA GLN A 82 22.66 -11.61 3.45
C GLN A 82 21.85 -10.88 4.52
N LEU A 83 21.03 -9.91 4.12
CA LEU A 83 20.20 -9.15 5.05
C LEU A 83 18.91 -9.92 5.40
N SER A 84 18.61 -9.98 6.68
CA SER A 84 17.35 -10.58 7.14
C SER A 84 16.14 -9.80 6.60
N PRO A 85 15.10 -10.48 6.10
CA PRO A 85 13.86 -9.82 5.69
C PRO A 85 13.20 -9.03 6.83
N TYR A 86 13.40 -9.43 8.08
CA TYR A 86 12.95 -8.71 9.27
C TYR A 86 13.70 -7.39 9.46
N PHE A 87 15.01 -7.37 9.22
CA PHE A 87 15.81 -6.14 9.29
C PHE A 87 15.38 -5.17 8.20
N ILE A 88 15.23 -5.66 6.97
CA ILE A 88 14.78 -4.84 5.83
C ILE A 88 13.38 -4.27 6.11
N ASN A 89 12.44 -5.10 6.58
CA ASN A 89 11.13 -4.62 6.98
C ASN A 89 11.21 -3.54 8.06
N GLY A 90 12.11 -3.69 9.04
CA GLY A 90 12.31 -2.71 10.11
C GLY A 90 12.67 -1.32 9.58
N ILE A 91 13.50 -1.23 8.55
CA ILE A 91 13.87 0.03 7.88
C ILE A 91 12.63 0.70 7.27
N TYR A 92 11.84 -0.05 6.48
CA TYR A 92 10.63 0.46 5.85
C TYR A 92 9.52 0.76 6.87
N ALA A 93 9.38 -0.05 7.91
CA ALA A 93 8.41 0.16 8.98
C ALA A 93 8.68 1.44 9.77
N HIS A 94 9.97 1.79 9.97
CA HIS A 94 10.39 3.03 10.60
C HIS A 94 9.93 4.26 9.79
N ASP A 95 10.15 4.27 8.48
CA ASP A 95 9.67 5.31 7.59
C ASP A 95 8.13 5.46 7.69
N ARG A 96 7.40 4.35 7.57
CA ARG A 96 5.93 4.37 7.65
C ARG A 96 5.41 4.87 8.99
N ALA A 97 6.03 4.43 10.09
CA ALA A 97 5.58 4.79 11.43
C ALA A 97 5.80 6.29 11.69
N ILE A 98 6.98 6.83 11.37
CA ILE A 98 7.25 8.26 11.57
C ILE A 98 6.30 9.09 10.70
N THR A 99 6.17 8.78 9.41
CA THR A 99 5.26 9.48 8.52
C THR A 99 3.81 9.44 9.02
N TRP A 100 3.38 8.29 9.57
CA TRP A 100 2.06 8.17 10.16
C TRP A 100 1.85 9.14 11.31
N TYR A 101 2.75 9.16 12.29
CA TYR A 101 2.60 10.01 13.47
C TYR A 101 2.86 11.49 13.20
N GLU A 102 3.73 11.84 12.27
CA GLU A 102 4.03 13.24 11.94
C GLU A 102 2.94 13.90 11.10
N SER A 103 2.28 13.15 10.22
CA SER A 103 1.36 13.75 9.24
C SER A 103 0.05 12.99 9.04
N LEU A 104 0.08 11.71 8.64
CA LEU A 104 -1.09 11.00 8.12
C LEU A 104 -2.16 10.76 9.18
N LYS A 105 -1.77 10.50 10.43
CA LYS A 105 -2.70 10.24 11.54
C LYS A 105 -3.68 11.39 11.75
N LYS A 106 -3.20 12.62 11.74
CA LYS A 106 -4.03 13.82 11.91
C LYS A 106 -5.08 13.94 10.80
N GLU A 107 -4.67 13.70 9.58
CA GLU A 107 -5.55 13.77 8.41
C GLU A 107 -6.61 12.65 8.44
N TYR A 108 -6.19 11.44 8.84
CA TYR A 108 -7.10 10.31 9.03
C TYR A 108 -8.13 10.59 10.14
N GLU A 109 -7.69 11.13 11.28
CA GLU A 109 -8.58 11.49 12.40
C GLU A 109 -9.53 12.65 12.04
N ALA A 110 -9.15 13.50 11.09
CA ALA A 110 -10.02 14.53 10.52
C ALA A 110 -11.09 13.97 9.54
N GLY A 111 -11.12 12.67 9.29
CA GLY A 111 -12.11 12.03 8.43
C GLY A 111 -11.76 11.99 6.94
N LYS A 112 -10.52 12.36 6.58
CA LYS A 112 -10.08 12.37 5.17
C LYS A 112 -9.74 10.99 4.64
N THR A 113 -9.79 10.85 3.33
CA THR A 113 -9.36 9.65 2.61
C THR A 113 -7.85 9.73 2.37
N ILE A 114 -7.09 8.82 2.99
CA ILE A 114 -5.65 8.68 2.79
C ILE A 114 -5.43 7.71 1.63
N LEU A 115 -4.91 8.22 0.52
CA LEU A 115 -4.58 7.43 -0.67
C LEU A 115 -3.07 7.19 -0.73
N LEU A 116 -2.66 5.93 -0.63
CA LEU A 116 -1.26 5.53 -0.53
C LEU A 116 -0.80 4.80 -1.79
N ASP A 117 0.31 5.25 -2.37
CA ASP A 117 1.10 4.47 -3.32
C ASP A 117 2.15 3.69 -2.53
N ARG A 118 1.96 2.37 -2.39
CA ARG A 118 2.68 1.47 -1.49
C ARG A 118 2.42 1.77 0.00
N TYR A 119 2.62 0.75 0.81
CA TYR A 119 2.49 0.81 2.29
C TYR A 119 3.17 -0.40 2.93
N THR A 120 2.69 -0.87 4.09
CA THR A 120 3.06 -2.16 4.70
C THR A 120 2.93 -3.31 3.69
N THR A 121 1.95 -3.23 2.80
CA THR A 121 1.71 -4.16 1.70
C THR A 121 2.97 -4.46 0.89
N SER A 122 3.79 -3.45 0.55
CA SER A 122 5.03 -3.68 -0.20
C SER A 122 6.03 -4.55 0.56
N SER A 123 6.13 -4.45 1.89
CA SER A 123 6.96 -5.37 2.69
C SER A 123 6.47 -6.82 2.59
N LEU A 124 5.14 -7.01 2.56
CA LEU A 124 4.54 -8.34 2.38
C LEU A 124 4.81 -8.91 0.98
N LEU A 125 4.98 -8.05 -0.04
CA LEU A 125 5.29 -8.49 -1.39
C LEU A 125 6.78 -8.79 -1.56
N TYR A 126 7.66 -7.87 -1.18
CA TYR A 126 9.09 -7.93 -1.47
C TYR A 126 9.86 -8.74 -0.43
N GLN A 127 9.75 -8.41 0.86
CA GLN A 127 10.52 -9.10 1.90
C GLN A 127 10.04 -10.54 2.14
N ALA A 128 8.75 -10.81 1.99
CA ALA A 128 8.26 -12.18 2.10
C ALA A 128 8.62 -13.06 0.90
N SER A 129 8.93 -12.48 -0.28
CA SER A 129 9.23 -13.25 -1.49
C SER A 129 10.52 -14.06 -1.41
N VAL A 130 11.46 -13.64 -0.55
CA VAL A 130 12.74 -14.35 -0.34
C VAL A 130 12.62 -15.53 0.62
N ILE A 131 11.46 -15.72 1.24
CA ILE A 131 11.20 -16.84 2.16
C ILE A 131 10.56 -17.98 1.36
N GLU A 132 11.33 -19.03 1.08
CA GLU A 132 10.88 -20.14 0.24
C GLU A 132 9.77 -20.97 0.89
N ASN A 133 9.92 -21.29 2.17
CA ASN A 133 8.94 -22.08 2.90
C ASN A 133 7.65 -21.29 3.13
N VAL A 134 6.51 -21.83 2.68
CA VAL A 134 5.21 -21.16 2.71
C VAL A 134 4.74 -20.86 4.13
N ASP A 135 4.98 -21.76 5.09
CA ASP A 135 4.52 -21.55 6.46
C ASP A 135 5.40 -20.51 7.19
N GLU A 136 6.71 -20.49 6.93
CA GLU A 136 7.59 -19.42 7.43
C GLU A 136 7.26 -18.07 6.79
N ARG A 137 6.87 -18.08 5.51
CA ARG A 137 6.37 -16.88 4.80
C ARG A 137 5.11 -16.32 5.46
N LYS A 138 4.15 -17.17 5.80
CA LYS A 138 2.94 -16.75 6.53
C LYS A 138 3.28 -16.20 7.91
N LYS A 139 4.19 -16.83 8.65
CA LYS A 139 4.67 -16.32 9.94
C LYS A 139 5.31 -14.94 9.81
N PHE A 140 6.08 -14.71 8.73
CA PHE A 140 6.63 -13.39 8.45
C PHE A 140 5.52 -12.36 8.15
N VAL A 141 4.51 -12.72 7.36
CA VAL A 141 3.34 -11.87 7.09
C VAL A 141 2.62 -11.49 8.39
N ASP A 142 2.34 -12.47 9.24
CA ASP A 142 1.70 -12.26 10.54
C ASP A 142 2.54 -11.36 11.44
N TYR A 143 3.87 -11.58 11.46
CA TYR A 143 4.82 -10.73 12.19
C TYR A 143 4.76 -9.28 11.68
N VAL A 144 4.82 -9.03 10.38
CA VAL A 144 4.79 -7.68 9.81
C VAL A 144 3.48 -6.97 10.17
N CYS A 145 2.36 -7.65 10.02
CA CYS A 145 1.05 -7.10 10.37
C CYS A 145 0.94 -6.80 11.88
N ASP A 146 1.37 -7.72 12.75
CA ASP A 146 1.36 -7.49 14.21
C ASP A 146 2.32 -6.36 14.59
N PHE A 147 3.53 -6.35 14.04
CA PHE A 147 4.55 -5.35 14.34
C PHE A 147 4.09 -3.95 13.93
N GLU A 148 3.64 -3.77 12.69
CA GLU A 148 3.31 -2.43 12.19
C GLU A 148 1.93 -1.95 12.67
N TYR A 149 0.90 -2.77 12.57
CA TYR A 149 -0.45 -2.34 12.92
C TYR A 149 -0.72 -2.34 14.44
N LYS A 150 -0.17 -3.32 15.19
CA LYS A 150 -0.43 -3.42 16.63
C LYS A 150 0.69 -2.85 17.50
N LYS A 151 1.97 -3.09 17.18
CA LYS A 151 3.10 -2.64 18.02
C LYS A 151 3.48 -1.20 17.72
N LEU A 152 3.66 -0.86 16.42
CA LEU A 152 3.93 0.52 16.01
C LEU A 152 2.65 1.37 15.98
N GLY A 153 1.47 0.76 15.88
CA GLY A 153 0.18 1.44 15.94
C GLY A 153 -0.17 2.26 14.71
N ILE A 154 0.45 1.99 13.56
CA ILE A 154 0.01 2.57 12.31
C ILE A 154 -1.32 1.93 11.88
N LYS A 155 -2.13 2.65 11.13
CA LYS A 155 -3.46 2.17 10.78
C LYS A 155 -3.41 1.15 9.64
N GLU A 156 -4.08 0.02 9.83
CA GLU A 156 -4.29 -0.96 8.76
C GLU A 156 -5.15 -0.36 7.64
N PRO A 157 -4.85 -0.67 6.35
CA PRO A 157 -5.67 -0.20 5.23
C PRO A 157 -7.12 -0.69 5.32
N ASP A 158 -8.07 0.18 5.00
CA ASP A 158 -9.47 -0.21 4.82
C ASP A 158 -9.66 -0.94 3.48
N MET A 159 -8.80 -0.65 2.48
CA MET A 159 -8.80 -1.34 1.19
C MET A 159 -7.40 -1.35 0.58
N VAL A 160 -7.03 -2.48 -0.01
CA VAL A 160 -5.87 -2.59 -0.89
C VAL A 160 -6.36 -2.92 -2.29
N VAL A 161 -6.15 -2.00 -3.22
CA VAL A 161 -6.38 -2.19 -4.65
C VAL A 161 -5.11 -2.79 -5.24
N PHE A 162 -5.18 -4.06 -5.62
CA PHE A 162 -4.02 -4.80 -6.13
C PHE A 162 -4.15 -5.06 -7.62
N LEU A 163 -3.26 -4.44 -8.40
CA LEU A 163 -3.21 -4.60 -9.85
C LEU A 163 -2.36 -5.81 -10.23
N THR A 164 -2.89 -6.68 -11.06
CA THR A 164 -2.17 -7.85 -11.58
C THR A 164 -2.45 -8.07 -13.07
N ALA A 165 -1.49 -8.67 -13.76
CA ALA A 165 -1.62 -9.18 -15.12
C ALA A 165 -0.55 -10.28 -15.31
N PRO A 166 -0.61 -11.12 -16.36
CA PRO A 166 0.44 -12.10 -16.63
C PRO A 166 1.84 -11.49 -16.64
N PHE A 167 2.79 -12.17 -15.97
CA PHE A 167 4.14 -11.63 -15.75
C PHE A 167 4.85 -11.21 -17.04
N ASP A 168 4.70 -12.03 -18.09
CA ASP A 168 5.35 -11.78 -19.38
C ASP A 168 4.80 -10.51 -20.06
N LEU A 169 3.48 -10.27 -19.97
CA LEU A 169 2.88 -9.03 -20.49
C LEU A 169 3.42 -7.79 -19.78
N VAL A 170 3.53 -7.84 -18.47
CA VAL A 170 4.05 -6.69 -17.70
C VAL A 170 5.53 -6.45 -17.98
N THR A 171 6.32 -7.52 -18.08
CA THR A 171 7.74 -7.42 -18.44
C THR A 171 7.94 -6.80 -19.82
N ASP A 172 7.12 -7.13 -20.79
CA ASP A 172 7.19 -6.57 -22.14
C ASP A 172 6.74 -5.10 -22.18
N MET A 173 5.71 -4.73 -21.43
CA MET A 173 5.33 -3.31 -21.25
C MET A 173 6.48 -2.50 -20.65
N ARG A 174 7.16 -3.05 -19.65
CA ARG A 174 8.28 -2.42 -18.99
C ARG A 174 9.46 -2.22 -19.94
N LYS A 175 9.82 -3.24 -20.74
CA LYS A 175 10.88 -3.13 -21.77
C LYS A 175 10.55 -2.02 -22.77
N LYS A 176 9.31 -1.93 -23.24
CA LYS A 176 8.86 -0.88 -24.16
C LYS A 176 9.00 0.53 -23.57
N ARG A 177 8.64 0.71 -22.28
CA ARG A 177 8.82 2.01 -21.57
C ARG A 177 10.29 2.40 -21.45
N LYS A 178 11.16 1.47 -21.03
CA LYS A 178 12.59 1.75 -20.87
C LYS A 178 13.27 2.24 -22.16
N ASN A 179 12.92 1.64 -23.28
CA ASN A 179 13.43 2.07 -24.58
C ASN A 179 13.02 3.51 -24.92
N ASN A 180 11.90 4.00 -24.34
CA ASN A 180 11.38 5.34 -24.60
C ASN A 180 11.89 6.38 -23.58
N ASP A 181 12.08 6.01 -22.31
CA ASP A 181 12.27 6.97 -21.21
C ASP A 181 13.70 6.96 -20.63
N GLY A 182 14.59 6.05 -21.06
CA GLY A 182 15.99 5.98 -20.63
C GLY A 182 16.22 5.70 -19.14
N LEU A 183 15.24 5.11 -18.46
CA LEU A 183 15.27 4.84 -17.02
C LEU A 183 16.25 3.72 -16.65
N GLU A 184 17.10 3.96 -15.64
CA GLU A 184 17.98 2.94 -15.07
C GLU A 184 17.19 1.96 -14.17
N ASN A 185 17.68 0.70 -14.10
CA ASN A 185 17.17 -0.30 -13.18
C ASN A 185 17.68 -0.04 -11.77
N ASP A 186 16.80 -0.07 -10.78
CA ASP A 186 17.22 -0.20 -9.39
C ASP A 186 17.81 -1.60 -9.10
N LEU A 187 18.29 -1.80 -7.88
CA LEU A 187 18.97 -3.02 -7.47
C LEU A 187 18.07 -4.26 -7.61
N HIS A 188 16.78 -4.14 -7.30
CA HIS A 188 15.80 -5.23 -7.39
C HIS A 188 15.39 -5.55 -8.82
N GLU A 189 15.36 -4.54 -9.67
CA GLU A 189 14.92 -4.66 -11.06
C GLU A 189 15.92 -5.36 -11.98
N ARG A 190 17.16 -5.54 -11.55
CA ARG A 190 18.23 -6.20 -12.33
C ARG A 190 18.13 -7.73 -12.28
N ASP A 191 17.44 -8.29 -11.28
CA ASP A 191 17.30 -9.73 -11.06
C ASP A 191 15.89 -10.20 -11.47
N MET A 192 15.78 -10.76 -12.68
CA MET A 192 14.51 -11.26 -13.23
C MET A 192 13.93 -12.44 -12.44
N GLU A 193 14.77 -13.27 -11.84
CA GLU A 193 14.32 -14.37 -10.99
C GLU A 193 13.70 -13.82 -9.69
N PHE A 194 14.37 -12.87 -9.06
CA PHE A 194 13.82 -12.17 -7.91
C PHE A 194 12.48 -11.50 -8.23
N MET A 195 12.37 -10.78 -9.36
CA MET A 195 11.12 -10.14 -9.77
C MET A 195 10.00 -11.15 -10.02
N LYS A 196 10.31 -12.32 -10.57
CA LYS A 196 9.31 -13.39 -10.74
C LYS A 196 8.87 -13.97 -9.40
N ASN A 197 9.79 -14.11 -8.44
CA ASN A 197 9.46 -14.54 -7.08
C ASN A 197 8.58 -13.51 -6.37
N VAL A 198 8.87 -12.23 -6.50
CA VAL A 198 8.02 -11.14 -5.99
C VAL A 198 6.63 -11.22 -6.61
N TYR A 199 6.52 -11.35 -7.94
CA TYR A 199 5.25 -11.47 -8.65
C TYR A 199 4.41 -12.66 -8.15
N ASN A 200 5.03 -13.84 -8.02
CA ASN A 200 4.33 -15.04 -7.54
C ASN A 200 3.87 -14.85 -6.09
N ASN A 201 4.74 -14.31 -5.23
CA ASN A 201 4.41 -14.00 -3.85
C ASN A 201 3.30 -12.95 -3.76
N ALA A 202 3.35 -11.90 -4.57
CA ALA A 202 2.34 -10.84 -4.58
C ALA A 202 0.94 -11.40 -4.87
N ASN A 203 0.81 -12.25 -5.88
CA ASN A 203 -0.47 -12.89 -6.19
C ASN A 203 -0.93 -13.87 -5.09
N PHE A 204 0.00 -14.53 -4.41
CA PHE A 204 -0.31 -15.35 -3.24
C PHE A 204 -0.82 -14.51 -2.08
N ILE A 205 -0.10 -13.43 -1.71
CA ILE A 205 -0.46 -12.53 -0.60
C ILE A 205 -1.79 -11.84 -0.84
N ALA A 206 -2.02 -11.33 -2.05
CA ALA A 206 -3.28 -10.66 -2.40
C ALA A 206 -4.51 -11.58 -2.18
N LYS A 207 -4.38 -12.85 -2.51
CA LYS A 207 -5.41 -13.87 -2.25
C LYS A 207 -5.50 -14.22 -0.76
N TYR A 208 -4.36 -14.41 -0.10
CA TYR A 208 -4.28 -14.80 1.31
C TYR A 208 -4.90 -13.75 2.24
N LEU A 209 -4.68 -12.46 1.93
CA LEU A 209 -5.20 -11.32 2.70
C LEU A 209 -6.51 -10.73 2.14
N ASN A 210 -7.12 -11.38 1.16
CA ASN A 210 -8.39 -10.95 0.54
C ASN A 210 -8.36 -9.50 0.01
N TRP A 211 -7.25 -9.09 -0.62
CA TRP A 211 -7.16 -7.78 -1.26
C TRP A 211 -8.11 -7.69 -2.46
N VAL A 212 -8.45 -6.47 -2.85
CA VAL A 212 -9.26 -6.21 -4.05
C VAL A 212 -8.38 -6.38 -5.28
N ILE A 213 -8.43 -7.57 -5.89
CA ILE A 213 -7.63 -7.92 -7.06
C ILE A 213 -8.29 -7.34 -8.30
N ILE A 214 -7.52 -6.56 -9.06
CA ILE A 214 -7.88 -5.98 -10.35
C ILE A 214 -7.05 -6.67 -11.42
N ASP A 215 -7.69 -7.51 -12.22
CA ASP A 215 -7.04 -8.12 -13.37
C ASP A 215 -6.98 -7.11 -14.52
N CYS A 216 -5.75 -6.68 -14.82
CA CYS A 216 -5.46 -5.66 -15.82
C CYS A 216 -5.30 -6.24 -17.24
N ALA A 217 -5.45 -7.54 -17.42
CA ALA A 217 -5.36 -8.19 -18.74
C ALA A 217 -6.70 -8.79 -19.19
N ASP A 218 -6.88 -8.86 -20.48
CA ASP A 218 -7.85 -9.71 -21.15
C ASP A 218 -7.10 -10.60 -22.13
N LYS A 219 -7.00 -11.91 -21.80
CA LYS A 219 -6.17 -12.90 -22.52
C LYS A 219 -4.70 -12.43 -22.60
N ASP A 220 -4.23 -12.08 -23.79
CA ASP A 220 -2.85 -11.74 -24.10
C ASP A 220 -2.62 -10.22 -24.23
N GLU A 221 -3.61 -9.39 -23.89
CA GLU A 221 -3.53 -7.93 -24.00
C GLU A 221 -3.85 -7.25 -22.68
N ILE A 222 -3.20 -6.11 -22.43
CA ILE A 222 -3.54 -5.27 -21.29
C ILE A 222 -4.78 -4.43 -21.64
N LYS A 223 -5.74 -4.42 -20.73
CA LYS A 223 -6.94 -3.58 -20.81
C LYS A 223 -6.58 -2.10 -20.91
N SER A 224 -7.46 -1.31 -21.49
CA SER A 224 -7.28 0.14 -21.52
C SER A 224 -7.20 0.73 -20.11
N ILE A 225 -6.59 1.90 -20.00
CA ILE A 225 -6.47 2.64 -18.74
C ILE A 225 -7.86 2.91 -18.15
N GLU A 226 -8.81 3.27 -19.02
CA GLU A 226 -10.19 3.59 -18.68
C GLU A 226 -10.97 2.38 -18.15
N GLU A 227 -10.81 1.22 -18.79
CA GLU A 227 -11.44 -0.03 -18.33
C GLU A 227 -10.96 -0.44 -16.95
N ILE A 228 -9.64 -0.39 -16.71
CA ILE A 228 -9.04 -0.69 -15.40
C ILE A 228 -9.55 0.30 -14.36
N GLN A 229 -9.51 1.60 -14.66
CA GLN A 229 -9.96 2.65 -13.75
C GLN A 229 -11.42 2.51 -13.38
N LYS A 230 -12.29 2.17 -14.34
CA LYS A 230 -13.71 1.94 -14.08
C LYS A 230 -13.92 0.85 -13.03
N VAL A 231 -13.21 -0.28 -13.17
CA VAL A 231 -13.32 -1.39 -12.20
C VAL A 231 -12.81 -0.98 -10.83
N ILE A 232 -11.70 -0.22 -10.76
CA ILE A 232 -11.17 0.31 -9.49
C ILE A 232 -12.21 1.17 -8.80
N LEU A 233 -12.80 2.13 -9.52
CA LEU A 233 -13.80 3.06 -8.97
C LEU A 233 -15.03 2.33 -8.45
N GLU A 234 -15.57 1.36 -9.19
CA GLU A 234 -16.71 0.54 -8.75
C GLU A 234 -16.44 -0.21 -7.44
N LYS A 235 -15.19 -0.55 -7.13
CA LYS A 235 -14.81 -1.20 -5.87
C LYS A 235 -14.62 -0.17 -4.75
N VAL A 236 -13.95 0.94 -5.04
CA VAL A 236 -13.65 1.98 -4.05
C VAL A 236 -14.94 2.68 -3.59
N GLU A 237 -15.88 2.94 -4.48
CA GLU A 237 -17.19 3.54 -4.15
C GLU A 237 -18.01 2.73 -3.13
N LYS A 238 -17.78 1.42 -3.05
CA LYS A 238 -18.46 0.57 -2.05
C LYS A 238 -17.85 0.69 -0.65
N LEU A 239 -16.66 1.25 -0.55
CA LEU A 239 -15.98 1.50 0.73
C LEU A 239 -16.37 2.87 1.32
N LEU A 240 -16.59 3.87 0.48
CA LEU A 240 -16.85 5.27 0.86
C LEU A 240 -18.31 5.51 1.17
#